data_6825d29860ebda50364ed1ee117dd154
#
_entry.id   6825d29860ebda50364ed1ee117dd154
#
_cell.length_a   1.000
_cell.length_b   1.000
_cell.length_c   1.000
_cell.angle_alpha   90.00
_cell.angle_beta   90.00
_cell.angle_gamma   90.00
#
_symmetry.space_group_name_H-M   'P 1'
#
loop_
_entity.id
_entity.type
_entity.pdbx_description
1 polymer ?
#
loop_
_entity_poly.entity_id
_entity_poly.type
_entity_poly.pdbx_seq_one_letter_code
_entity_poly.pdbx_strand_id
1 'polypeptide(L)'
;MKTGIFLSYIGLGANLLHLSYCHEVAKKFGPVTVITLCSNLDKVLKDDPSIKEVIYLDRYHKKFFDILNLSNFLKKFNFDAIFIFYPSFRHYLASKIAGIKNIYHYPLLIKKNLHLVKAAKNFIEKSLKIQNCPTETKIFIDKDKTKKYKLNNSKKIILGIGSSGPTTRWGYDNFASLIKKLNQNGKYYFYLLCGSNEENGAQKIINQIKEKNCESLSMKDVSEIMYYIYLSDMFVGNDSFGHHIACQMNKPSFVILLDSPKAYSDYSKNQFRIIPPDIDINKITHGSNLDPKSISVEMIFNKIKNFI
;
A
#
# COMPACT_ATOMS: atom_id res chain seq x y z
N MET A 1 27.68 0.83 5.58
CA MET A 1 27.16 0.12 6.78
C MET A 1 26.05 -0.82 6.33
N LYS A 2 26.06 -2.10 6.74
CA LYS A 2 25.00 -3.03 6.41
C LYS A 2 23.78 -2.76 7.29
N THR A 3 22.70 -2.26 6.72
CA THR A 3 21.53 -1.83 7.48
C THR A 3 20.29 -2.65 7.11
N GLY A 4 19.68 -3.24 8.13
CA GLY A 4 18.41 -3.96 8.01
C GLY A 4 17.20 -3.09 8.41
N ILE A 5 16.07 -3.30 7.77
CA ILE A 5 14.78 -2.72 8.16
C ILE A 5 13.78 -3.87 8.33
N PHE A 6 13.10 -3.92 9.46
CA PHE A 6 12.11 -4.94 9.74
C PHE A 6 10.71 -4.33 9.70
N LEU A 7 9.92 -4.69 8.67
CA LEU A 7 8.52 -4.31 8.50
C LEU A 7 7.63 -5.51 8.85
N SER A 8 7.07 -5.54 10.06
CA SER A 8 6.27 -6.67 10.56
C SER A 8 4.81 -6.61 10.12
N TYR A 9 4.58 -6.26 8.85
CA TYR A 9 3.24 -6.14 8.26
C TYR A 9 3.04 -7.18 7.16
N ILE A 10 1.86 -7.81 7.14
CA ILE A 10 1.47 -8.81 6.13
C ILE A 10 0.93 -8.12 4.88
N GLY A 11 0.15 -7.05 5.06
CA GLY A 11 -0.48 -6.32 3.96
C GLY A 11 0.53 -5.49 3.18
N LEU A 12 0.46 -5.54 1.86
CA LEU A 12 1.35 -4.77 0.99
C LEU A 12 1.19 -3.26 1.22
N GLY A 13 -0.04 -2.75 1.37
CA GLY A 13 -0.31 -1.35 1.66
C GLY A 13 0.38 -0.85 2.93
N ALA A 14 0.31 -1.62 4.02
CA ALA A 14 0.96 -1.27 5.27
C ALA A 14 2.50 -1.23 5.18
N ASN A 15 3.10 -2.04 4.31
CA ASN A 15 4.54 -1.95 4.00
C ASN A 15 4.84 -0.68 3.19
N LEU A 16 4.04 -0.40 2.16
CA LEU A 16 4.26 0.74 1.26
C LEU A 16 4.12 2.10 1.95
N LEU A 17 3.25 2.24 2.93
CA LEU A 17 3.17 3.49 3.70
C LEU A 17 4.43 3.74 4.55
N HIS A 18 5.28 2.74 4.77
CA HIS A 18 6.57 2.88 5.44
C HIS A 18 7.75 3.14 4.49
N LEU A 19 7.53 3.13 3.18
CA LEU A 19 8.60 3.20 2.19
C LEU A 19 9.41 4.50 2.28
N SER A 20 8.76 5.64 2.55
CA SER A 20 9.45 6.92 2.76
C SER A 20 10.52 6.82 3.85
N TYR A 21 10.21 6.15 4.93
CA TYR A 21 11.11 5.98 6.08
C TYR A 21 12.25 5.01 5.77
N CYS A 22 12.00 4.00 4.93
CA CYS A 22 13.06 3.13 4.40
C CYS A 22 14.06 3.95 3.56
N HIS A 23 13.56 4.86 2.73
CA HIS A 23 14.39 5.76 1.93
C HIS A 23 15.20 6.72 2.80
N GLU A 24 14.64 7.27 3.88
CA GLU A 24 15.40 8.14 4.80
C GLU A 24 16.54 7.37 5.50
N VAL A 25 16.32 6.13 5.87
CA VAL A 25 17.38 5.27 6.40
C VAL A 25 18.44 5.01 5.31
N ALA A 26 18.02 4.71 4.07
CA ALA A 26 18.93 4.46 2.97
C ALA A 26 19.75 5.69 2.58
N LYS A 27 19.19 6.90 2.64
CA LYS A 27 19.96 8.15 2.43
C LYS A 27 21.13 8.30 3.40
N LYS A 28 20.96 7.86 4.65
CA LYS A 28 21.99 7.98 5.67
C LYS A 28 23.03 6.86 5.64
N PHE A 29 22.60 5.64 5.31
CA PHE A 29 23.44 4.44 5.51
C PHE A 29 23.78 3.69 4.22
N GLY A 30 23.27 4.14 3.06
CA GLY A 30 23.31 3.41 1.79
C GLY A 30 22.13 2.43 1.64
N PRO A 31 22.05 1.72 0.50
CA PRO A 31 20.94 0.81 0.21
C PRO A 31 20.71 -0.21 1.33
N VAL A 32 19.44 -0.40 1.71
CA VAL A 32 19.02 -1.19 2.87
C VAL A 32 18.44 -2.55 2.48
N THR A 33 18.57 -3.53 3.36
CA THR A 33 17.87 -4.81 3.26
C THR A 33 16.56 -4.71 4.04
N VAL A 34 15.42 -4.94 3.37
CA VAL A 34 14.09 -4.95 4.00
C VAL A 34 13.67 -6.38 4.32
N ILE A 35 13.37 -6.67 5.58
CA ILE A 35 12.78 -7.93 6.04
C ILE A 35 11.29 -7.68 6.28
N THR A 36 10.42 -8.49 5.69
CA THR A 36 8.98 -8.29 5.72
C THR A 36 8.19 -9.59 5.86
N LEU A 37 6.94 -9.49 6.33
CA LEU A 37 5.96 -10.59 6.31
C LEU A 37 5.06 -10.55 5.06
N CYS A 38 5.33 -9.66 4.12
CA CYS A 38 4.58 -9.50 2.87
C CYS A 38 5.31 -10.19 1.71
N SER A 39 4.71 -11.23 1.15
CA SER A 39 5.30 -12.04 0.08
C SER A 39 5.42 -11.35 -1.29
N ASN A 40 4.82 -10.16 -1.45
CA ASN A 40 4.82 -9.43 -2.73
C ASN A 40 5.58 -8.09 -2.68
N LEU A 41 6.23 -7.77 -1.56
CA LEU A 41 6.93 -6.51 -1.43
C LEU A 41 8.18 -6.45 -2.32
N ASP A 42 8.87 -7.58 -2.50
CA ASP A 42 10.01 -7.74 -3.40
C ASP A 42 9.67 -7.36 -4.84
N LYS A 43 8.47 -7.75 -5.31
CA LYS A 43 7.99 -7.43 -6.66
C LYS A 43 7.78 -5.93 -6.89
N VAL A 44 7.37 -5.22 -5.83
CA VAL A 44 7.14 -3.77 -5.89
C VAL A 44 8.42 -2.97 -5.79
N LEU A 45 9.37 -3.41 -4.96
CA LEU A 45 10.61 -2.68 -4.70
C LEU A 45 11.80 -3.15 -5.54
N LYS A 46 11.56 -3.98 -6.53
CA LYS A 46 12.57 -4.59 -7.40
C LYS A 46 13.50 -3.57 -8.08
N ASP A 47 12.93 -2.46 -8.55
CA ASP A 47 13.66 -1.45 -9.31
C ASP A 47 14.09 -0.25 -8.42
N ASP A 48 13.93 -0.36 -7.09
CA ASP A 48 14.24 0.72 -6.15
C ASP A 48 15.73 0.74 -5.78
N PRO A 49 16.49 1.79 -6.17
CA PRO A 49 17.93 1.85 -5.91
C PRO A 49 18.29 2.01 -4.42
N SER A 50 17.34 2.41 -3.58
CA SER A 50 17.51 2.53 -2.13
C SER A 50 17.35 1.20 -1.39
N ILE A 51 16.81 0.19 -2.08
CA ILE A 51 16.55 -1.13 -1.52
C ILE A 51 17.52 -2.13 -2.14
N LYS A 52 18.42 -2.66 -1.33
CA LYS A 52 19.40 -3.66 -1.77
C LYS A 52 18.72 -5.00 -2.10
N GLU A 53 17.83 -5.41 -1.22
CA GLU A 53 17.07 -6.66 -1.31
C GLU A 53 15.85 -6.62 -0.38
N VAL A 54 14.83 -7.39 -0.72
CA VAL A 54 13.65 -7.62 0.13
C VAL A 54 13.59 -9.10 0.49
N ILE A 55 13.53 -9.40 1.77
CA ILE A 55 13.53 -10.76 2.30
C ILE A 55 12.17 -11.05 2.93
N TYR A 56 11.47 -11.99 2.35
CA TYR A 56 10.24 -12.50 2.92
C TYR A 56 10.54 -13.44 4.09
N LEU A 57 9.98 -13.11 5.26
CA LEU A 57 10.05 -13.95 6.45
C LEU A 57 8.72 -14.65 6.65
N ASP A 58 8.68 -15.96 6.54
CA ASP A 58 7.46 -16.73 6.77
C ASP A 58 6.99 -16.62 8.22
N ARG A 59 5.66 -16.76 8.41
CA ARG A 59 4.97 -16.52 9.69
C ARG A 59 5.31 -17.48 10.82
N TYR A 60 6.12 -18.50 10.60
CA TYR A 60 6.48 -19.52 11.57
C TYR A 60 7.24 -18.99 12.81
N HIS A 61 7.66 -17.71 12.80
CA HIS A 61 8.40 -17.09 13.89
C HIS A 61 7.52 -16.36 14.93
N LYS A 62 6.33 -16.90 15.26
CA LYS A 62 5.39 -16.24 16.18
C LYS A 62 5.52 -16.67 17.66
N LYS A 63 6.13 -17.81 17.93
CA LYS A 63 6.26 -18.35 19.29
C LYS A 63 7.46 -17.74 20.02
N PHE A 64 7.45 -17.79 21.34
CA PHE A 64 8.58 -17.28 22.15
C PHE A 64 9.90 -18.00 21.84
N PHE A 65 9.84 -19.32 21.63
CA PHE A 65 11.00 -20.14 21.23
C PHE A 65 11.59 -19.78 19.85
N ASP A 66 10.85 -19.04 19.04
CA ASP A 66 11.32 -18.59 17.73
C ASP A 66 12.36 -17.45 17.81
N ILE A 67 12.65 -16.90 19.00
CA ILE A 67 13.67 -15.86 19.17
C ILE A 67 15.03 -16.33 18.69
N LEU A 68 15.42 -17.56 19.03
CA LEU A 68 16.70 -18.13 18.60
C LEU A 68 16.73 -18.36 17.08
N ASN A 69 15.64 -18.86 16.51
CA ASN A 69 15.53 -19.04 15.06
C ASN A 69 15.62 -17.70 14.33
N LEU A 70 14.93 -16.69 14.81
CA LEU A 70 15.01 -15.34 14.27
C LEU A 70 16.41 -14.74 14.45
N SER A 71 17.05 -14.95 15.58
CA SER A 71 18.42 -14.52 15.81
C SER A 71 19.40 -15.19 14.85
N ASN A 72 19.31 -16.51 14.66
CA ASN A 72 20.15 -17.26 13.72
C ASN A 72 19.92 -16.83 12.27
N PHE A 73 18.67 -16.50 11.94
CA PHE A 73 18.33 -15.90 10.64
C PHE A 73 19.02 -14.53 10.47
N LEU A 74 18.89 -13.62 11.43
CA LEU A 74 19.49 -12.29 11.38
C LEU A 74 21.02 -12.31 11.35
N LYS A 75 21.66 -13.28 12.02
CA LYS A 75 23.13 -13.45 12.00
C LYS A 75 23.69 -13.64 10.59
N LYS A 76 22.94 -14.26 9.67
CA LYS A 76 23.38 -14.53 8.29
C LYS A 76 23.69 -13.25 7.50
N PHE A 77 23.10 -12.12 7.88
CA PHE A 77 23.22 -10.84 7.15
C PHE A 77 24.34 -9.97 7.69
N ASN A 78 24.83 -10.22 8.91
CA ASN A 78 25.86 -9.38 9.58
C ASN A 78 25.50 -7.88 9.54
N PHE A 79 24.29 -7.52 9.99
CA PHE A 79 23.87 -6.14 10.06
C PHE A 79 24.64 -5.36 11.12
N ASP A 80 25.09 -4.15 10.77
CA ASP A 80 25.64 -3.17 11.71
C ASP A 80 24.54 -2.43 12.47
N ALA A 81 23.40 -2.23 11.79
CA ALA A 81 22.21 -1.58 12.34
C ALA A 81 20.92 -2.24 11.86
N ILE A 82 19.88 -2.19 12.68
CA ILE A 82 18.53 -2.61 12.30
C ILE A 82 17.47 -1.63 12.80
N PHE A 83 16.49 -1.31 11.94
CA PHE A 83 15.33 -0.49 12.25
C PHE A 83 14.08 -1.34 12.30
N ILE A 84 13.43 -1.46 13.46
CA ILE A 84 12.28 -2.33 13.67
C ILE A 84 11.02 -1.48 13.80
N PHE A 85 10.20 -1.46 12.74
CA PHE A 85 8.95 -0.70 12.66
C PHE A 85 7.77 -1.46 13.28
N TYR A 86 7.98 -2.03 14.45
CA TYR A 86 6.96 -2.77 15.19
C TYR A 86 7.31 -2.83 16.68
N PRO A 87 6.34 -2.63 17.60
CA PRO A 87 6.57 -2.71 19.04
C PRO A 87 6.66 -4.17 19.52
N SER A 88 7.79 -4.84 19.27
CA SER A 88 8.00 -6.23 19.62
C SER A 88 9.31 -6.45 20.37
N PHE A 89 9.20 -6.76 21.64
CA PHE A 89 10.35 -7.14 22.48
C PHE A 89 11.10 -8.35 21.90
N ARG A 90 10.39 -9.27 21.29
CA ARG A 90 10.96 -10.46 20.65
C ARG A 90 11.92 -10.11 19.50
N HIS A 91 11.53 -9.20 18.61
CA HIS A 91 12.40 -8.76 17.51
C HIS A 91 13.64 -8.01 18.04
N TYR A 92 13.45 -7.19 19.08
CA TYR A 92 14.57 -6.52 19.75
C TYR A 92 15.55 -7.53 20.35
N LEU A 93 15.06 -8.51 21.11
CA LEU A 93 15.88 -9.52 21.77
C LEU A 93 16.61 -10.42 20.75
N ALA A 94 15.92 -10.85 19.69
CA ALA A 94 16.53 -11.63 18.61
C ALA A 94 17.66 -10.88 17.93
N SER A 95 17.47 -9.57 17.67
CA SER A 95 18.51 -8.71 17.10
C SER A 95 19.72 -8.57 18.02
N LYS A 96 19.49 -8.46 19.33
CA LYS A 96 20.55 -8.39 20.33
C LYS A 96 21.37 -9.68 20.42
N ILE A 97 20.69 -10.84 20.44
CA ILE A 97 21.33 -12.16 20.42
C ILE A 97 22.08 -12.39 19.09
N ALA A 98 21.58 -11.81 17.98
CA ALA A 98 22.26 -11.86 16.68
C ALA A 98 23.57 -11.03 16.66
N GLY A 99 23.86 -10.24 17.68
CA GLY A 99 25.07 -9.41 17.78
C GLY A 99 24.98 -8.08 17.05
N ILE A 100 23.77 -7.62 16.67
CA ILE A 100 23.58 -6.34 15.99
C ILE A 100 23.86 -5.20 16.98
N LYS A 101 24.79 -4.31 16.63
CA LYS A 101 25.27 -3.26 17.53
C LYS A 101 24.27 -2.12 17.72
N ASN A 102 23.66 -1.67 16.63
CA ASN A 102 22.75 -0.53 16.62
C ASN A 102 21.31 -1.00 16.37
N ILE A 103 20.50 -1.06 17.40
CA ILE A 103 19.11 -1.52 17.30
C ILE A 103 18.19 -0.34 17.56
N TYR A 104 17.49 0.12 16.53
CA TYR A 104 16.43 1.11 16.59
C TYR A 104 15.09 0.41 16.58
N HIS A 105 14.21 0.78 17.50
CA HIS A 105 12.98 -0.01 17.74
C HIS A 105 11.84 0.91 18.16
N TYR A 106 10.63 0.62 17.69
CA TYR A 106 9.42 1.30 18.17
C TYR A 106 9.29 1.15 19.68
N PRO A 107 8.81 2.19 20.39
CA PRO A 107 8.52 2.05 21.82
C PRO A 107 7.60 0.86 22.08
N LEU A 108 7.93 0.03 23.09
CA LEU A 108 7.16 -1.18 23.41
C LEU A 108 5.71 -0.89 23.82
N LEU A 109 5.47 0.29 24.40
CA LEU A 109 4.17 0.76 24.86
C LEU A 109 3.57 1.77 23.89
N ILE A 110 3.32 1.36 22.65
CA ILE A 110 2.58 2.20 21.70
C ILE A 110 1.08 2.04 21.98
N LYS A 111 0.37 3.18 22.12
CA LYS A 111 -1.09 3.20 22.23
C LYS A 111 -1.71 2.58 20.98
N LYS A 112 -2.71 1.70 21.15
CA LYS A 112 -3.39 0.99 20.04
C LYS A 112 -3.93 1.90 18.94
N ASN A 113 -4.27 3.14 19.25
CA ASN A 113 -4.87 4.11 18.32
C ASN A 113 -3.84 5.11 17.74
N LEU A 114 -2.55 4.79 17.77
CA LEU A 114 -1.55 5.67 17.20
C LEU A 114 -1.61 5.63 15.68
N HIS A 115 -1.67 6.81 15.08
CA HIS A 115 -1.62 6.98 13.63
C HIS A 115 -0.28 6.46 13.09
N LEU A 116 -0.30 5.38 12.28
CA LEU A 116 0.91 4.66 11.84
C LEU A 116 1.94 5.56 11.17
N VAL A 117 1.50 6.46 10.30
CA VAL A 117 2.40 7.41 9.60
C VAL A 117 3.10 8.34 10.60
N LYS A 118 2.36 8.88 11.59
CA LYS A 118 2.94 9.74 12.62
C LYS A 118 3.94 8.96 13.51
N ALA A 119 3.59 7.72 13.84
CA ALA A 119 4.48 6.86 14.63
C ALA A 119 5.80 6.59 13.91
N ALA A 120 5.73 6.23 12.63
CA ALA A 120 6.89 5.95 11.80
C ALA A 120 7.75 7.20 11.59
N LYS A 121 7.10 8.35 11.31
CA LYS A 121 7.78 9.64 11.18
C LYS A 121 8.58 9.99 12.45
N ASN A 122 7.91 10.01 13.60
CA ASN A 122 8.54 10.33 14.89
C ASN A 122 9.69 9.36 15.23
N PHE A 123 9.49 8.08 14.91
CA PHE A 123 10.53 7.07 15.13
C PHE A 123 11.79 7.36 14.31
N ILE A 124 11.62 7.67 13.02
CA ILE A 124 12.76 7.96 12.14
C ILE A 124 13.40 9.30 12.49
N GLU A 125 12.63 10.35 12.73
CA GLU A 125 13.17 11.65 13.16
C GLU A 125 14.06 11.51 14.40
N LYS A 126 13.58 10.77 15.40
CA LYS A 126 14.34 10.50 16.63
C LYS A 126 15.57 9.63 16.36
N SER A 127 15.43 8.54 15.61
CA SER A 127 16.50 7.56 15.39
C SER A 127 17.64 8.10 14.52
N LEU A 128 17.30 8.90 13.50
CA LEU A 128 18.26 9.50 12.59
C LEU A 128 18.73 10.89 13.03
N LYS A 129 18.09 11.48 14.05
CA LYS A 129 18.32 12.88 14.52
C LYS A 129 18.09 13.88 13.37
N ILE A 130 17.00 13.72 12.63
CA ILE A 130 16.58 14.61 11.55
C ILE A 130 15.25 15.28 11.91
N GLN A 131 14.94 16.38 11.22
CA GLN A 131 13.65 17.08 11.33
C GLN A 131 12.91 17.02 9.99
N ASN A 132 11.59 17.13 10.05
CA ASN A 132 10.72 17.18 8.87
C ASN A 132 10.88 15.97 7.93
N CYS A 133 10.99 14.76 8.50
CA CYS A 133 11.00 13.54 7.73
C CYS A 133 9.77 13.49 6.79
N PRO A 134 9.98 13.31 5.47
CA PRO A 134 8.88 13.26 4.52
C PRO A 134 8.02 12.02 4.76
N THR A 135 6.71 12.17 4.56
CA THR A 135 5.75 11.06 4.57
C THR A 135 5.52 10.50 3.16
N GLU A 136 5.78 11.32 2.13
CA GLU A 136 5.70 10.92 0.71
C GLU A 136 7.03 10.38 0.20
N THR A 137 6.95 9.43 -0.70
CA THR A 137 8.08 8.94 -1.48
C THR A 137 7.63 8.48 -2.86
N LYS A 138 8.56 7.95 -3.65
CA LYS A 138 8.27 7.42 -5.00
C LYS A 138 8.54 5.93 -5.05
N ILE A 139 7.65 5.20 -5.71
CA ILE A 139 7.92 3.84 -6.18
C ILE A 139 8.65 3.95 -7.51
N PHE A 140 9.75 3.23 -7.63
CA PHE A 140 10.54 3.15 -8.86
C PHE A 140 9.97 2.07 -9.79
N ILE A 141 10.06 2.32 -11.08
CA ILE A 141 9.61 1.41 -12.12
C ILE A 141 10.55 1.52 -13.32
N ASP A 142 10.88 0.39 -13.92
CA ASP A 142 11.63 0.32 -15.16
C ASP A 142 10.74 0.80 -16.32
N LYS A 143 10.99 2.02 -16.79
CA LYS A 143 10.21 2.65 -17.87
C LYS A 143 10.35 1.94 -19.21
N ASP A 144 11.46 1.27 -19.48
CA ASP A 144 11.63 0.55 -20.75
C ASP A 144 10.69 -0.64 -20.86
N LYS A 145 10.38 -1.28 -19.73
CA LYS A 145 9.39 -2.35 -19.69
C LYS A 145 7.95 -1.87 -19.92
N THR A 146 7.67 -0.57 -19.81
CA THR A 146 6.31 -0.04 -20.10
C THR A 146 5.97 -0.13 -21.59
N LYS A 147 6.97 -0.12 -22.48
CA LYS A 147 6.80 -0.15 -23.94
C LYS A 147 6.06 -1.39 -24.46
N LYS A 148 6.11 -2.50 -23.72
CA LYS A 148 5.40 -3.73 -24.09
C LYS A 148 3.88 -3.65 -23.84
N TYR A 149 3.44 -2.71 -23.00
CA TYR A 149 2.02 -2.51 -22.70
C TYR A 149 1.43 -1.52 -23.71
N LYS A 150 0.90 -2.04 -24.82
CA LYS A 150 0.19 -1.24 -25.83
C LYS A 150 -1.17 -0.83 -25.28
N LEU A 151 -1.23 0.30 -24.63
CA LEU A 151 -2.50 0.86 -24.16
C LEU A 151 -3.09 1.74 -25.28
N ASN A 152 -4.42 1.71 -25.42
CA ASN A 152 -5.13 2.58 -26.33
C ASN A 152 -4.99 4.07 -25.93
N ASN A 153 -5.38 5.01 -26.80
CA ASN A 153 -5.25 6.45 -26.54
C ASN A 153 -6.32 7.03 -25.59
N SER A 154 -7.23 6.19 -25.05
CA SER A 154 -8.23 6.64 -24.09
C SER A 154 -7.60 6.93 -22.73
N LYS A 155 -8.19 7.84 -21.95
CA LYS A 155 -7.86 7.97 -20.52
C LYS A 155 -8.13 6.66 -19.78
N LYS A 156 -7.23 6.27 -18.89
CA LYS A 156 -7.25 4.99 -18.19
C LYS A 156 -7.46 5.18 -16.71
N ILE A 157 -8.42 4.45 -16.18
CA ILE A 157 -8.79 4.51 -14.76
C ILE A 157 -8.62 3.12 -14.14
N ILE A 158 -7.79 3.04 -13.10
CA ILE A 158 -7.76 1.84 -12.25
C ILE A 158 -8.93 1.92 -11.27
N LEU A 159 -9.78 0.93 -11.30
CA LEU A 159 -10.84 0.76 -10.32
C LEU A 159 -10.46 -0.32 -9.30
N GLY A 160 -10.11 0.08 -8.09
CA GLY A 160 -9.78 -0.82 -6.98
C GLY A 160 -11.04 -1.44 -6.40
N ILE A 161 -11.57 -2.48 -7.04
CA ILE A 161 -12.83 -3.13 -6.65
C ILE A 161 -12.63 -4.15 -5.52
N GLY A 162 -11.42 -4.71 -5.40
CA GLY A 162 -11.02 -5.62 -4.33
C GLY A 162 -10.58 -4.92 -3.05
N SER A 163 -10.53 -5.67 -1.95
CA SER A 163 -10.02 -5.20 -0.67
C SER A 163 -9.66 -6.34 0.27
N SER A 164 -9.01 -6.04 1.40
CA SER A 164 -8.61 -7.04 2.41
C SER A 164 -9.78 -7.72 3.13
N GLY A 165 -10.98 -7.14 3.10
CA GLY A 165 -12.16 -7.67 3.78
C GLY A 165 -13.47 -7.22 3.12
N PRO A 166 -14.58 -7.89 3.41
CA PRO A 166 -15.90 -7.54 2.83
C PRO A 166 -16.40 -6.17 3.31
N THR A 167 -16.07 -5.76 4.53
CA THR A 167 -16.53 -4.51 5.17
C THR A 167 -15.87 -3.25 4.60
N THR A 168 -14.76 -3.40 3.88
CA THR A 168 -14.06 -2.31 3.21
C THR A 168 -14.49 -2.12 1.75
N ARG A 169 -15.45 -2.91 1.23
CA ARG A 169 -15.89 -2.90 -0.17
C ARG A 169 -17.06 -1.97 -0.39
N TRP A 170 -16.93 -1.10 -1.38
CA TRP A 170 -18.03 -0.23 -1.83
C TRP A 170 -19.11 -0.98 -2.61
N GLY A 171 -18.79 -2.12 -3.22
CA GLY A 171 -19.71 -3.00 -3.93
C GLY A 171 -19.59 -2.95 -5.45
N TYR A 172 -19.73 -4.12 -6.08
CA TYR A 172 -19.53 -4.29 -7.52
C TYR A 172 -20.58 -3.53 -8.35
N ASP A 173 -21.85 -3.48 -7.92
CA ASP A 173 -22.91 -2.78 -8.62
C ASP A 173 -22.70 -1.25 -8.62
N ASN A 174 -22.12 -0.71 -7.55
CA ASN A 174 -21.74 0.70 -7.47
C ASN A 174 -20.61 1.02 -8.47
N PHE A 175 -19.59 0.16 -8.59
CA PHE A 175 -18.53 0.33 -9.60
C PHE A 175 -19.07 0.24 -11.01
N ALA A 176 -19.96 -0.71 -11.31
CA ALA A 176 -20.60 -0.81 -12.63
C ALA A 176 -21.40 0.47 -12.96
N SER A 177 -22.12 1.01 -11.98
CA SER A 177 -22.87 2.26 -12.14
C SER A 177 -21.96 3.47 -12.36
N LEU A 178 -20.81 3.51 -11.67
CA LEU A 178 -19.81 4.56 -11.86
C LEU A 178 -19.23 4.52 -13.28
N ILE A 179 -18.88 3.34 -13.80
CA ILE A 179 -18.39 3.17 -15.17
C ILE A 179 -19.42 3.66 -16.18
N LYS A 180 -20.70 3.23 -16.05
CA LYS A 180 -21.78 3.69 -16.94
C LYS A 180 -21.91 5.20 -16.94
N LYS A 181 -21.83 5.84 -15.76
CA LYS A 181 -21.90 7.28 -15.63
C LYS A 181 -20.70 7.98 -16.29
N LEU A 182 -19.49 7.45 -16.11
CA LEU A 182 -18.28 7.98 -16.74
C LEU A 182 -18.35 7.86 -18.26
N ASN A 183 -18.79 6.74 -18.81
CA ASN A 183 -18.93 6.51 -20.25
C ASN A 183 -19.90 7.51 -20.94
N GLN A 184 -20.88 8.05 -20.20
CA GLN A 184 -21.76 9.10 -20.72
C GLN A 184 -21.03 10.44 -20.93
N ASN A 185 -19.90 10.65 -20.27
CA ASN A 185 -19.18 11.92 -20.22
C ASN A 185 -17.82 11.88 -20.95
N GLY A 186 -17.41 10.76 -21.50
CA GLY A 186 -16.15 10.64 -22.21
C GLY A 186 -15.76 9.21 -22.59
N LYS A 187 -14.62 9.10 -23.26
CA LYS A 187 -14.05 7.79 -23.65
C LYS A 187 -12.97 7.37 -22.67
N TYR A 188 -13.26 6.42 -21.81
CA TYR A 188 -12.34 5.89 -20.81
C TYR A 188 -12.09 4.40 -21.03
N TYR A 189 -10.97 3.92 -20.50
CA TYR A 189 -10.69 2.50 -20.36
C TYR A 189 -10.48 2.14 -18.89
N PHE A 190 -11.12 1.09 -18.42
CA PHE A 190 -11.15 0.73 -17.01
C PHE A 190 -10.40 -0.57 -16.75
N TYR A 191 -9.50 -0.54 -15.79
CA TYR A 191 -8.83 -1.71 -15.27
C TYR A 191 -9.38 -2.04 -13.88
N LEU A 192 -10.01 -3.20 -13.73
CA LEU A 192 -10.57 -3.66 -12.46
C LEU A 192 -9.49 -4.36 -11.65
N LEU A 193 -9.03 -3.71 -10.60
CA LEU A 193 -8.00 -4.24 -9.71
C LEU A 193 -8.65 -4.98 -8.53
N CYS A 194 -8.40 -6.29 -8.47
CA CYS A 194 -8.84 -7.18 -7.40
C CYS A 194 -7.93 -8.42 -7.30
N GLY A 195 -8.12 -9.23 -6.27
CA GLY A 195 -7.45 -10.51 -6.15
C GLY A 195 -8.12 -11.60 -7.01
N SER A 196 -7.42 -12.71 -7.23
CA SER A 196 -7.94 -13.84 -8.02
C SER A 196 -9.23 -14.45 -7.45
N ASN A 197 -9.40 -14.42 -6.13
CA ASN A 197 -10.62 -14.87 -5.45
C ASN A 197 -11.82 -13.89 -5.63
N GLU A 198 -11.59 -12.71 -6.20
CA GLU A 198 -12.62 -11.69 -6.47
C GLU A 198 -12.94 -11.57 -7.97
N GLU A 199 -12.38 -12.45 -8.83
CA GLU A 199 -12.59 -12.45 -10.28
C GLU A 199 -14.06 -12.51 -10.66
N ASN A 200 -14.88 -13.31 -9.97
CA ASN A 200 -16.32 -13.37 -10.22
C ASN A 200 -16.99 -11.99 -10.07
N GLY A 201 -16.52 -11.17 -9.15
CA GLY A 201 -17.00 -9.80 -8.98
C GLY A 201 -16.58 -8.89 -10.14
N ALA A 202 -15.36 -9.03 -10.63
CA ALA A 202 -14.88 -8.29 -11.81
C ALA A 202 -15.70 -8.68 -13.06
N GLN A 203 -15.92 -9.97 -13.28
CA GLN A 203 -16.75 -10.45 -14.41
C GLN A 203 -18.21 -9.98 -14.30
N LYS A 204 -18.79 -9.91 -13.10
CA LYS A 204 -20.11 -9.31 -12.89
C LYS A 204 -20.16 -7.87 -13.40
N ILE A 205 -19.16 -7.06 -13.09
CA ILE A 205 -19.06 -5.67 -13.57
C ILE A 205 -18.96 -5.64 -15.09
N ILE A 206 -18.04 -6.41 -15.69
CA ILE A 206 -17.81 -6.45 -17.14
C ILE A 206 -19.09 -6.81 -17.89
N ASN A 207 -19.82 -7.83 -17.41
CA ASN A 207 -21.08 -8.26 -18.02
C ASN A 207 -22.20 -7.21 -17.93
N GLN A 208 -22.20 -6.38 -16.87
CA GLN A 208 -23.20 -5.32 -16.71
C GLN A 208 -22.96 -4.10 -17.60
N ILE A 209 -21.70 -3.85 -18.01
CA ILE A 209 -21.31 -2.65 -18.77
C ILE A 209 -21.61 -2.81 -20.24
N LYS A 210 -21.52 -4.03 -20.80
CA LYS A 210 -21.71 -4.37 -22.23
C LYS A 210 -20.70 -3.71 -23.20
N GLU A 211 -19.85 -2.83 -22.73
CA GLU A 211 -18.82 -2.14 -23.53
C GLU A 211 -17.49 -2.88 -23.42
N LYS A 212 -16.67 -2.84 -24.51
CA LYS A 212 -15.35 -3.49 -24.57
C LYS A 212 -14.23 -2.59 -24.04
N ASN A 213 -14.52 -1.74 -23.04
CA ASN A 213 -13.56 -0.78 -22.49
C ASN A 213 -13.20 -1.07 -21.02
N CYS A 214 -13.37 -2.32 -20.60
CA CYS A 214 -13.13 -2.75 -19.22
C CYS A 214 -12.44 -4.12 -19.19
N GLU A 215 -11.40 -4.24 -18.38
CA GLU A 215 -10.57 -5.45 -18.24
C GLU A 215 -10.27 -5.76 -16.77
N SER A 216 -10.33 -7.07 -16.41
CA SER A 216 -9.90 -7.52 -15.08
C SER A 216 -8.40 -7.71 -14.98
N LEU A 217 -7.81 -7.24 -13.87
CA LEU A 217 -6.42 -7.47 -13.52
C LEU A 217 -6.23 -8.57 -12.46
N SER A 218 -7.28 -9.30 -12.08
CA SER A 218 -7.25 -10.29 -10.97
C SER A 218 -6.21 -11.40 -11.14
N MET A 219 -5.94 -11.79 -12.39
CA MET A 219 -4.98 -12.85 -12.72
C MET A 219 -3.57 -12.33 -13.01
N LYS A 220 -3.37 -11.02 -12.91
CA LYS A 220 -2.06 -10.40 -13.13
C LYS A 220 -1.19 -10.46 -11.88
N ASP A 221 0.10 -10.68 -12.09
CA ASP A 221 1.08 -10.56 -11.01
C ASP A 221 1.22 -9.09 -10.55
N VAL A 222 1.57 -8.88 -9.28
CA VAL A 222 1.76 -7.54 -8.72
C VAL A 222 2.77 -6.73 -9.52
N SER A 223 3.83 -7.35 -10.03
CA SER A 223 4.82 -6.68 -10.88
C SER A 223 4.23 -6.19 -12.21
N GLU A 224 3.22 -6.88 -12.76
CA GLU A 224 2.50 -6.40 -13.96
C GLU A 224 1.50 -5.30 -13.60
N ILE A 225 0.75 -5.47 -12.50
CA ILE A 225 -0.22 -4.48 -12.00
C ILE A 225 0.44 -3.11 -11.81
N MET A 226 1.68 -3.06 -11.37
CA MET A 226 2.44 -1.81 -11.25
C MET A 226 2.53 -1.04 -12.56
N TYR A 227 2.74 -1.73 -13.70
CA TYR A 227 2.80 -1.08 -15.02
C TYR A 227 1.43 -0.55 -15.45
N TYR A 228 0.34 -1.28 -15.19
CA TYR A 228 -1.02 -0.81 -15.44
C TYR A 228 -1.33 0.46 -14.63
N ILE A 229 -0.96 0.49 -13.35
CA ILE A 229 -1.14 1.67 -12.49
C ILE A 229 -0.27 2.84 -12.99
N TYR A 230 0.99 2.59 -13.32
CA TYR A 230 1.90 3.63 -13.83
C TYR A 230 1.39 4.28 -15.12
N LEU A 231 0.84 3.48 -16.03
CA LEU A 231 0.32 3.92 -17.32
C LEU A 231 -1.12 4.46 -17.26
N SER A 232 -1.78 4.35 -16.11
CA SER A 232 -3.12 4.90 -15.89
C SER A 232 -3.05 6.36 -15.43
N ASP A 233 -4.17 7.08 -15.62
CA ASP A 233 -4.28 8.50 -15.27
C ASP A 233 -4.64 8.71 -13.81
N MET A 234 -5.44 7.77 -13.22
CA MET A 234 -5.85 7.83 -11.82
C MET A 234 -6.24 6.45 -11.27
N PHE A 235 -6.35 6.41 -9.95
CA PHE A 235 -6.95 5.31 -9.19
C PHE A 235 -8.24 5.79 -8.51
N VAL A 236 -9.28 4.97 -8.54
CA VAL A 236 -10.52 5.15 -7.77
C VAL A 236 -10.92 3.82 -7.17
N GLY A 237 -11.09 3.72 -5.86
CA GLY A 237 -11.48 2.42 -5.31
C GLY A 237 -11.37 2.28 -3.80
N ASN A 238 -11.59 1.06 -3.36
CA ASN A 238 -11.47 0.66 -1.97
C ASN A 238 -10.05 0.84 -1.43
N ASP A 239 -9.91 0.94 -0.11
CA ASP A 239 -8.61 0.90 0.54
C ASP A 239 -7.95 -0.46 0.29
N SER A 240 -6.93 -0.45 -0.56
CA SER A 240 -6.18 -1.61 -1.02
C SER A 240 -4.75 -1.21 -1.43
N PHE A 241 -3.89 -2.18 -1.73
CA PHE A 241 -2.51 -1.88 -2.13
C PHE A 241 -2.41 -0.99 -3.38
N GLY A 242 -3.42 -1.02 -4.25
CA GLY A 242 -3.43 -0.27 -5.51
C GLY A 242 -3.34 1.25 -5.31
N HIS A 243 -4.07 1.80 -4.34
CA HIS A 243 -4.00 3.24 -4.08
C HIS A 243 -2.64 3.66 -3.49
N HIS A 244 -2.01 2.79 -2.70
CA HIS A 244 -0.68 3.05 -2.16
C HIS A 244 0.39 3.12 -3.27
N ILE A 245 0.29 2.23 -4.26
CA ILE A 245 1.16 2.28 -5.44
C ILE A 245 0.87 3.52 -6.27
N ALA A 246 -0.41 3.77 -6.59
CA ALA A 246 -0.82 4.88 -7.44
C ALA A 246 -0.37 6.24 -6.88
N CYS A 247 -0.63 6.54 -5.61
CA CYS A 247 -0.24 7.81 -5.02
C CYS A 247 1.28 8.02 -4.98
N GLN A 248 2.06 6.95 -4.77
CA GLN A 248 3.53 7.00 -4.78
C GLN A 248 4.13 6.95 -6.21
N MET A 249 3.30 6.74 -7.22
CA MET A 249 3.62 6.97 -8.64
C MET A 249 3.10 8.31 -9.16
N ASN A 250 2.76 9.25 -8.26
CA ASN A 250 2.19 10.56 -8.55
C ASN A 250 0.87 10.52 -9.33
N LYS A 251 0.04 9.49 -9.10
CA LYS A 251 -1.30 9.41 -9.68
C LYS A 251 -2.33 9.85 -8.65
N PRO A 252 -3.32 10.67 -9.04
CA PRO A 252 -4.47 10.96 -8.18
C PRO A 252 -5.13 9.66 -7.74
N SER A 253 -5.30 9.49 -6.43
CA SER A 253 -5.82 8.26 -5.82
C SER A 253 -7.04 8.58 -4.97
N PHE A 254 -8.22 8.26 -5.47
CA PHE A 254 -9.48 8.46 -4.78
C PHE A 254 -9.82 7.21 -3.98
N VAL A 255 -9.70 7.31 -2.66
CA VAL A 255 -9.77 6.14 -1.74
C VAL A 255 -11.07 6.16 -0.98
N ILE A 256 -11.86 5.11 -1.14
CA ILE A 256 -13.12 4.90 -0.43
C ILE A 256 -12.81 4.27 0.92
N LEU A 257 -13.19 4.95 2.00
CA LEU A 257 -12.92 4.54 3.38
C LEU A 257 -14.24 4.22 4.10
N LEU A 258 -14.50 2.93 4.33
CA LEU A 258 -15.67 2.42 5.05
C LEU A 258 -15.29 1.73 6.37
N ASP A 259 -14.09 1.15 6.42
CA ASP A 259 -13.63 0.33 7.54
C ASP A 259 -12.10 0.36 7.68
N SER A 260 -11.48 1.48 7.29
CA SER A 260 -10.02 1.66 7.33
C SER A 260 -9.65 2.99 7.98
N PRO A 261 -8.69 2.99 8.92
CA PRO A 261 -8.25 4.21 9.58
C PRO A 261 -7.68 5.24 8.62
N LYS A 262 -7.87 6.52 8.94
CA LYS A 262 -7.33 7.67 8.20
C LYS A 262 -5.85 7.52 7.85
N ALA A 263 -5.06 6.89 8.73
CA ALA A 263 -3.61 6.71 8.56
C ALA A 263 -3.21 6.05 7.23
N TYR A 264 -4.06 5.18 6.68
CA TYR A 264 -3.77 4.50 5.41
C TYR A 264 -3.90 5.42 4.18
N SER A 265 -4.50 6.58 4.34
CA SER A 265 -4.72 7.55 3.25
C SER A 265 -4.30 8.99 3.62
N ASP A 266 -3.38 9.17 4.57
CA ASP A 266 -2.99 10.46 5.12
C ASP A 266 -1.47 10.68 5.09
N TYR A 267 -0.81 10.29 4.01
CA TYR A 267 0.64 10.42 3.90
C TYR A 267 1.11 10.94 2.53
N SER A 268 0.22 11.08 1.55
CA SER A 268 0.53 11.62 0.24
C SER A 268 -0.48 12.69 -0.19
N LYS A 269 -0.01 13.75 -0.84
CA LYS A 269 -0.85 14.79 -1.46
C LYS A 269 -1.71 14.26 -2.60
N ASN A 270 -1.35 13.11 -3.16
CA ASN A 270 -2.08 12.45 -4.23
C ASN A 270 -3.23 11.57 -3.71
N GLN A 271 -3.46 11.51 -2.40
CA GLN A 271 -4.55 10.73 -1.80
C GLN A 271 -5.77 11.62 -1.50
N PHE A 272 -6.88 11.30 -2.14
CA PHE A 272 -8.17 11.98 -1.99
C PHE A 272 -9.17 11.02 -1.35
N ARG A 273 -9.51 11.27 -0.10
CA ARG A 273 -10.42 10.40 0.66
C ARG A 273 -11.87 10.63 0.27
N ILE A 274 -12.61 9.54 0.15
CA ILE A 274 -14.05 9.50 -0.03
C ILE A 274 -14.64 8.76 1.18
N ILE A 275 -15.42 9.48 1.96
CA ILE A 275 -16.06 8.99 3.19
C ILE A 275 -17.55 9.32 3.16
N PRO A 276 -18.39 8.64 3.94
CA PRO A 276 -19.77 9.03 4.13
C PRO A 276 -19.89 10.50 4.60
N PRO A 277 -20.90 11.27 4.13
CA PRO A 277 -20.94 12.72 4.31
C PRO A 277 -20.98 13.18 5.77
N ASP A 278 -21.65 12.46 6.63
CA ASP A 278 -21.88 12.87 8.04
C ASP A 278 -20.93 12.17 9.03
N ILE A 279 -19.86 11.56 8.53
CA ILE A 279 -18.88 10.83 9.35
C ILE A 279 -17.60 11.62 9.51
N ASP A 280 -17.16 11.82 10.74
CA ASP A 280 -15.81 12.30 11.03
C ASP A 280 -14.77 11.21 10.66
N ILE A 281 -13.84 11.54 9.78
CA ILE A 281 -12.75 10.64 9.35
C ILE A 281 -11.96 10.05 10.53
N ASN A 282 -11.83 10.78 11.64
CA ASN A 282 -11.09 10.32 12.80
C ASN A 282 -11.84 9.23 13.61
N LYS A 283 -13.13 9.05 13.33
CA LYS A 283 -13.95 7.99 13.90
C LYS A 283 -13.94 6.70 13.09
N ILE A 284 -13.43 6.73 11.83
CA ILE A 284 -13.33 5.54 10.99
C ILE A 284 -12.11 4.74 11.44
N THR A 285 -12.36 3.51 11.87
CA THR A 285 -11.34 2.55 12.35
C THR A 285 -11.60 1.17 11.75
N HIS A 286 -10.71 0.23 11.98
CA HIS A 286 -11.02 -1.17 11.71
C HIS A 286 -12.18 -1.63 12.60
N GLY A 287 -13.25 -2.15 11.99
CA GLY A 287 -14.49 -2.54 12.65
C GLY A 287 -15.60 -1.47 12.60
N SER A 288 -15.41 -0.35 11.89
CA SER A 288 -16.44 0.68 11.72
C SER A 288 -17.65 0.17 10.93
N ASN A 289 -17.45 -0.76 10.01
CA ASN A 289 -18.51 -1.42 9.23
C ASN A 289 -19.55 -0.44 8.65
N LEU A 290 -19.08 0.67 8.06
CA LEU A 290 -19.97 1.69 7.49
C LEU A 290 -20.72 1.14 6.28
N ASP A 291 -22.00 1.53 6.12
CA ASP A 291 -22.81 1.10 4.99
C ASP A 291 -22.22 1.64 3.66
N PRO A 292 -21.87 0.76 2.70
CA PRO A 292 -21.39 1.18 1.38
C PRO A 292 -22.39 2.07 0.62
N LYS A 293 -23.68 1.96 0.89
CA LYS A 293 -24.74 2.80 0.26
C LYS A 293 -24.67 4.26 0.70
N SER A 294 -24.01 4.57 1.81
CA SER A 294 -23.80 5.95 2.29
C SER A 294 -22.87 6.75 1.36
N ILE A 295 -22.13 6.10 0.48
CA ILE A 295 -21.31 6.74 -0.55
C ILE A 295 -21.96 6.51 -1.92
N SER A 296 -22.62 7.53 -2.45
CA SER A 296 -23.30 7.43 -3.74
C SER A 296 -22.32 7.51 -4.92
N VAL A 297 -22.71 6.96 -6.06
CA VAL A 297 -21.99 7.10 -7.33
C VAL A 297 -21.79 8.56 -7.71
N GLU A 298 -22.79 9.38 -7.45
CA GLU A 298 -22.75 10.83 -7.71
C GLU A 298 -21.67 11.54 -6.89
N MET A 299 -21.51 11.19 -5.63
CA MET A 299 -20.45 11.74 -4.78
C MET A 299 -19.06 11.44 -5.35
N ILE A 300 -18.82 10.20 -5.78
CA ILE A 300 -17.53 9.83 -6.37
C ILE A 300 -17.33 10.55 -7.69
N PHE A 301 -18.31 10.53 -8.58
CA PHE A 301 -18.25 11.21 -9.86
C PHE A 301 -17.92 12.70 -9.70
N ASN A 302 -18.62 13.41 -8.82
CA ASN A 302 -18.37 14.83 -8.56
C ASN A 302 -16.97 15.10 -8.02
N LYS A 303 -16.39 14.16 -7.28
CA LYS A 303 -15.05 14.29 -6.73
C LYS A 303 -13.96 14.10 -7.78
N ILE A 304 -14.19 13.23 -8.76
CA ILE A 304 -13.19 12.89 -9.79
C ILE A 304 -13.34 13.71 -11.08
N LYS A 305 -14.50 14.30 -11.36
CA LYS A 305 -14.80 14.99 -12.63
C LYS A 305 -13.79 16.07 -13.04
N ASN A 306 -13.13 16.72 -12.10
CA ASN A 306 -12.11 17.72 -12.39
C ASN A 306 -10.74 17.14 -12.76
N PHE A 307 -10.57 15.83 -12.69
CA PHE A 307 -9.32 15.11 -13.00
C PHE A 307 -9.42 14.29 -14.29
N ILE A 308 -10.62 14.18 -14.84
CA ILE A 308 -10.93 13.41 -16.06
C ILE A 308 -11.24 14.29 -17.27
#